data_d93d5d273e8b7c891380f4e16816f22e
#
_entry.id   d93d5d273e8b7c891380f4e16816f22e
#
_cell.length_a   1.000
_cell.length_b   1.000
_cell.length_c   1.000
_cell.angle_alpha   90.00
_cell.angle_beta   90.00
_cell.angle_gamma   90.00
#
_symmetry.space_group_name_H-M   'P 1'
#
loop_
_entity.id
_entity.type
_entity.pdbx_description
1 polymer ?
#
loop_
_entity_poly.entity_id
_entity_poly.type
_entity_poly.pdbx_seq_one_letter_code
_entity_poly.pdbx_strand_id
1 'polypeptide(L)'
;MPLLRVGAALVAVLAVAACGSAAPPPAGPSVVATTDVYGAVASAVAGPGVPVTSLIRSADADPHEYEPTPADALAVSRATVFIANGGGYDEFASKLFDAASAKPISVVVTSLSSDDSDAPDFNEHVWYDLPTIKKLADYLATSLGTADQPNGNRYLDNAKKFDAQVDGLVAKVAAIKAKHAGTKVAITEPVPDYLLDAAGLVVVTPPEFSEAVEEGTDPPAAVVTANNATFAEAKVLVENAQTTGPTTAQAEQAAAANHVPVVKVTETLPDGVTDYVVWMSGQVDALAAALDAS
;
A
#
# COMPACT_ATOMS: atom_id res chain seq x y z
N MET A 1 74.68 8.84 52.58
CA MET A 1 74.02 9.46 51.40
C MET A 1 73.21 8.43 50.65
N PRO A 2 71.90 8.40 50.72
CA PRO A 2 71.11 7.43 49.97
C PRO A 2 70.64 8.06 48.67
N LEU A 3 70.74 7.29 47.56
CA LEU A 3 70.31 7.62 46.24
C LEU A 3 68.79 7.37 46.10
N LEU A 4 68.07 8.42 45.70
CA LEU A 4 66.66 8.37 45.42
C LEU A 4 66.43 7.80 43.98
N ARG A 5 65.76 6.68 43.86
CA ARG A 5 65.34 6.12 42.57
C ARG A 5 63.93 6.60 42.28
N VAL A 6 63.77 7.42 41.23
CA VAL A 6 62.46 7.84 40.66
C VAL A 6 62.01 6.76 39.65
N GLY A 7 60.98 6.04 40.02
CA GLY A 7 60.33 5.10 39.10
C GLY A 7 59.28 5.83 38.23
N ALA A 8 59.47 5.84 36.91
CA ALA A 8 58.49 6.30 35.96
C ALA A 8 57.43 5.21 35.70
N ALA A 9 56.19 5.45 36.09
CA ALA A 9 55.07 4.57 35.77
C ALA A 9 54.55 4.92 34.38
N LEU A 10 54.67 3.97 33.46
CA LEU A 10 54.12 4.06 32.10
C LEU A 10 52.67 3.62 32.14
N VAL A 11 51.72 4.56 31.98
CA VAL A 11 50.28 4.25 31.84
C VAL A 11 50.02 3.91 30.38
N ALA A 12 49.80 2.64 30.08
CA ALA A 12 49.35 2.19 28.76
C ALA A 12 47.83 2.37 28.66
N VAL A 13 47.40 3.36 27.85
CA VAL A 13 45.98 3.52 27.50
C VAL A 13 45.64 2.53 26.38
N LEU A 14 44.92 1.45 26.73
CA LEU A 14 44.29 0.57 25.74
C LEU A 14 43.07 1.28 25.13
N ALA A 15 43.22 1.77 23.90
CA ALA A 15 42.09 2.18 23.07
C ALA A 15 41.37 0.92 22.55
N VAL A 16 40.23 0.58 23.17
CA VAL A 16 39.32 -0.44 22.66
C VAL A 16 38.58 0.15 21.47
N ALA A 17 39.05 -0.14 20.25
CA ALA A 17 38.30 0.13 19.02
C ALA A 17 37.09 -0.83 18.97
N ALA A 18 35.93 -0.35 19.39
CA ALA A 18 34.67 -1.04 19.16
C ALA A 18 34.33 -0.93 17.66
N CYS A 19 34.88 -1.84 16.85
CA CYS A 19 34.36 -2.11 15.53
C CYS A 19 32.94 -2.69 15.72
N GLY A 20 31.90 -1.85 15.53
CA GLY A 20 30.55 -2.33 15.39
C GLY A 20 30.48 -3.26 14.18
N SER A 21 30.52 -4.56 14.43
CA SER A 21 30.25 -5.54 13.38
C SER A 21 28.82 -5.32 12.90
N ALA A 22 28.67 -4.81 11.66
CA ALA A 22 27.38 -4.87 10.99
C ALA A 22 26.93 -6.33 11.03
N ALA A 23 25.68 -6.56 11.46
CA ALA A 23 25.12 -7.91 11.44
C ALA A 23 25.28 -8.49 10.04
N PRO A 24 25.71 -9.77 9.92
CA PRO A 24 25.78 -10.39 8.61
C PRO A 24 24.40 -10.31 7.94
N PRO A 25 24.34 -10.11 6.62
CA PRO A 25 23.08 -10.14 5.91
C PRO A 25 22.35 -11.46 6.21
N PRO A 26 21.03 -11.47 6.29
CA PRO A 26 20.26 -12.69 6.53
C PRO A 26 20.68 -13.76 5.51
N ALA A 27 20.84 -15.01 5.97
CA ALA A 27 21.30 -16.13 5.15
C ALA A 27 20.23 -16.63 4.14
N GLY A 28 19.17 -15.87 3.88
CA GLY A 28 18.06 -16.20 2.98
C GLY A 28 17.51 -14.95 2.30
N PRO A 29 16.53 -15.12 1.40
CA PRO A 29 15.89 -13.99 0.71
C PRO A 29 15.18 -13.06 1.70
N SER A 30 15.05 -11.80 1.31
CA SER A 30 14.31 -10.77 2.04
C SER A 30 13.54 -9.89 1.07
N VAL A 31 12.42 -9.34 1.54
CA VAL A 31 11.57 -8.47 0.74
C VAL A 31 11.47 -7.11 1.40
N VAL A 32 11.54 -6.05 0.60
CA VAL A 32 11.20 -4.68 1.02
C VAL A 32 10.06 -4.21 0.13
N ALA A 33 9.02 -3.66 0.72
CA ALA A 33 7.89 -3.06 0.03
C ALA A 33 7.75 -1.58 0.43
N THR A 34 7.27 -0.74 -0.46
CA THR A 34 7.04 0.67 -0.15
C THR A 34 5.94 0.83 0.89
N THR A 35 4.83 0.09 0.77
CA THR A 35 3.72 0.12 1.73
C THR A 35 3.50 -1.22 2.42
N ASP A 36 2.78 -1.19 3.53
CA ASP A 36 2.41 -2.38 4.29
C ASP A 36 1.36 -3.26 3.58
N VAL A 37 0.56 -2.68 2.68
CA VAL A 37 -0.35 -3.45 1.82
C VAL A 37 0.43 -4.45 0.98
N TYR A 38 1.47 -4.01 0.27
CA TYR A 38 2.33 -4.92 -0.49
C TYR A 38 3.20 -5.79 0.41
N GLY A 39 3.59 -5.28 1.58
CA GLY A 39 4.25 -6.07 2.62
C GLY A 39 3.41 -7.25 3.09
N ALA A 40 2.09 -7.08 3.22
CA ALA A 40 1.17 -8.15 3.58
C ALA A 40 1.05 -9.21 2.49
N VAL A 41 0.92 -8.81 1.21
CA VAL A 41 0.94 -9.74 0.07
C VAL A 41 2.27 -10.51 0.03
N ALA A 42 3.40 -9.79 0.18
CA ALA A 42 4.72 -10.42 0.21
C ALA A 42 4.85 -11.41 1.37
N SER A 43 4.33 -11.08 2.55
CA SER A 43 4.37 -11.97 3.72
C SER A 43 3.55 -13.24 3.51
N ALA A 44 2.40 -13.13 2.86
CA ALA A 44 1.56 -14.27 2.53
C ALA A 44 2.27 -15.24 1.57
N VAL A 45 2.96 -14.71 0.54
CA VAL A 45 3.68 -15.53 -0.45
C VAL A 45 5.00 -16.06 0.12
N ALA A 46 5.79 -15.23 0.77
CA ALA A 46 7.09 -15.59 1.31
C ALA A 46 6.97 -16.63 2.44
N GLY A 47 5.95 -16.51 3.26
CA GLY A 47 5.73 -17.36 4.43
C GLY A 47 6.74 -17.11 5.56
N PRO A 48 6.65 -17.88 6.65
CA PRO A 48 7.51 -17.69 7.80
C PRO A 48 8.98 -17.95 7.45
N GLY A 49 9.86 -17.14 8.04
CA GLY A 49 11.32 -17.26 7.88
C GLY A 49 11.92 -16.38 6.78
N VAL A 50 11.12 -15.71 5.96
CA VAL A 50 11.57 -14.67 5.02
C VAL A 50 11.24 -13.31 5.64
N PRO A 51 12.24 -12.48 5.95
CA PRO A 51 12.00 -11.12 6.43
C PRO A 51 11.28 -10.27 5.37
N VAL A 52 10.18 -9.64 5.74
CA VAL A 52 9.47 -8.64 4.93
C VAL A 52 9.47 -7.32 5.70
N THR A 53 9.89 -6.26 5.05
CA THR A 53 9.92 -4.91 5.61
C THR A 53 9.11 -3.98 4.74
N SER A 54 8.14 -3.27 5.32
CA SER A 54 7.44 -2.17 4.67
C SER A 54 8.06 -0.85 5.11
N LEU A 55 8.28 0.08 4.17
CA LEU A 55 8.84 1.40 4.48
C LEU A 55 7.77 2.27 5.15
N ILE A 56 6.59 2.32 4.56
CA ILE A 56 5.41 3.01 5.10
C ILE A 56 4.53 1.99 5.80
N ARG A 57 4.21 2.26 7.09
CA ARG A 57 3.45 1.37 7.98
C ARG A 57 2.47 2.11 8.86
N SER A 58 2.38 3.42 8.71
CA SER A 58 1.47 4.25 9.48
C SER A 58 0.26 4.58 8.61
N ALA A 59 -0.93 4.42 9.18
CA ALA A 59 -2.16 4.88 8.56
C ALA A 59 -2.21 6.41 8.36
N ASP A 60 -1.33 7.16 9.05
CA ASP A 60 -1.25 8.62 8.95
C ASP A 60 -0.17 9.09 7.96
N ALA A 61 0.57 8.18 7.32
CA ALA A 61 1.62 8.54 6.37
C ALA A 61 1.05 8.61 4.96
N ASP A 62 1.24 9.75 4.31
CA ASP A 62 0.95 9.94 2.90
C ASP A 62 2.14 9.43 2.07
N PRO A 63 1.95 8.43 1.19
CA PRO A 63 3.02 7.92 0.34
C PRO A 63 3.52 8.92 -0.71
N HIS A 64 2.69 9.84 -1.18
CA HIS A 64 3.10 10.89 -2.13
C HIS A 64 4.10 11.87 -1.52
N GLU A 65 3.98 12.13 -0.20
CA GLU A 65 4.84 13.06 0.54
C GLU A 65 5.94 12.35 1.35
N TYR A 66 6.08 11.01 1.22
CA TYR A 66 7.04 10.26 2.02
C TYR A 66 8.49 10.61 1.69
N GLU A 67 9.24 11.04 2.70
CA GLU A 67 10.68 11.29 2.61
C GLU A 67 11.48 10.08 3.11
N PRO A 68 12.18 9.34 2.22
CA PRO A 68 12.91 8.15 2.61
C PRO A 68 14.13 8.48 3.47
N THR A 69 14.40 7.63 4.45
CA THR A 69 15.52 7.74 5.37
C THR A 69 16.76 6.97 4.87
N PRO A 70 17.96 7.23 5.43
CA PRO A 70 19.14 6.39 5.15
C PRO A 70 18.93 4.91 5.53
N ALA A 71 18.05 4.61 6.50
CA ALA A 71 17.72 3.25 6.88
C ALA A 71 16.93 2.54 5.78
N ASP A 72 16.02 3.27 5.09
CA ASP A 72 15.25 2.74 3.97
C ASP A 72 16.15 2.42 2.78
N ALA A 73 17.08 3.34 2.45
CA ALA A 73 18.07 3.10 1.41
C ALA A 73 18.94 1.86 1.70
N LEU A 74 19.31 1.66 2.96
CA LEU A 74 20.06 0.48 3.38
C LEU A 74 19.19 -0.79 3.28
N ALA A 75 17.91 -0.72 3.66
CA ALA A 75 16.99 -1.84 3.57
C ALA A 75 16.82 -2.28 2.10
N VAL A 76 16.56 -1.35 1.19
CA VAL A 76 16.43 -1.62 -0.26
C VAL A 76 17.73 -2.19 -0.83
N SER A 77 18.90 -1.64 -0.48
CA SER A 77 20.21 -2.15 -0.93
C SER A 77 20.51 -3.58 -0.46
N ARG A 78 19.85 -4.08 0.56
CA ARG A 78 20.02 -5.44 1.12
C ARG A 78 18.89 -6.39 0.75
N ALA A 79 17.82 -5.87 0.14
CA ALA A 79 16.67 -6.68 -0.25
C ALA A 79 17.01 -7.65 -1.39
N THR A 80 16.37 -8.81 -1.38
CA THR A 80 16.35 -9.72 -2.52
C THR A 80 15.31 -9.27 -3.53
N VAL A 81 14.14 -8.86 -3.04
CA VAL A 81 13.02 -8.32 -3.84
C VAL A 81 12.61 -6.98 -3.28
N PHE A 82 12.39 -6.01 -4.17
CA PHE A 82 11.86 -4.69 -3.84
C PHE A 82 10.54 -4.48 -4.58
N ILE A 83 9.52 -4.07 -3.85
CA ILE A 83 8.15 -3.84 -4.37
C ILE A 83 7.86 -2.36 -4.25
N ALA A 84 7.54 -1.73 -5.38
CA ALA A 84 7.05 -0.37 -5.48
C ALA A 84 5.69 -0.34 -6.17
N ASN A 85 4.84 0.61 -5.83
CA ASN A 85 3.58 0.81 -6.54
C ASN A 85 3.82 1.30 -7.97
N GLY A 86 4.45 2.44 -8.12
CA GLY A 86 4.58 3.20 -9.37
C GLY A 86 3.36 4.09 -9.62
N GLY A 87 3.22 4.57 -10.86
CA GLY A 87 2.08 5.39 -11.29
C GLY A 87 2.02 6.78 -10.66
N GLY A 88 3.12 7.28 -10.04
CA GLY A 88 3.11 8.56 -9.33
C GLY A 88 3.03 8.41 -7.81
N TYR A 89 2.47 7.31 -7.31
CA TYR A 89 2.15 7.10 -5.90
C TYR A 89 3.37 7.10 -4.95
N ASP A 90 4.46 6.46 -5.34
CA ASP A 90 5.65 6.29 -4.49
C ASP A 90 6.94 6.64 -5.26
N GLU A 91 7.02 7.85 -5.81
CA GLU A 91 8.16 8.31 -6.64
C GLU A 91 9.52 8.18 -5.94
N PHE A 92 9.56 8.23 -4.60
CA PHE A 92 10.78 8.00 -3.83
C PHE A 92 11.37 6.61 -4.03
N ALA A 93 10.55 5.60 -4.40
CA ALA A 93 10.96 4.22 -4.60
C ALA A 93 12.00 4.09 -5.73
N SER A 94 11.79 4.80 -6.83
CA SER A 94 12.73 4.83 -7.96
C SER A 94 14.10 5.36 -7.52
N LYS A 95 14.14 6.43 -6.73
CA LYS A 95 15.37 7.02 -6.19
C LYS A 95 16.11 6.06 -5.25
N LEU A 96 15.37 5.34 -4.39
CA LEU A 96 15.94 4.31 -3.51
C LEU A 96 16.51 3.15 -4.31
N PHE A 97 15.77 2.67 -5.30
CA PHE A 97 16.24 1.62 -6.20
C PHE A 97 17.51 2.05 -6.95
N ASP A 98 17.53 3.26 -7.52
CA ASP A 98 18.67 3.76 -8.26
C ASP A 98 19.92 3.97 -7.39
N ALA A 99 19.74 4.36 -6.16
CA ALA A 99 20.82 4.52 -5.18
C ALA A 99 21.33 3.20 -4.59
N ALA A 100 20.58 2.10 -4.73
CA ALA A 100 20.96 0.81 -4.16
C ALA A 100 22.27 0.28 -4.76
N SER A 101 23.24 -0.02 -3.90
CA SER A 101 24.57 -0.54 -4.30
C SER A 101 24.49 -1.96 -4.88
N ALA A 102 23.58 -2.78 -4.35
CA ALA A 102 23.18 -4.05 -4.96
C ALA A 102 21.72 -3.90 -5.42
N LYS A 103 21.44 -4.20 -6.67
CA LYS A 103 20.09 -4.07 -7.23
C LYS A 103 19.24 -5.27 -6.84
N PRO A 104 18.15 -5.09 -6.05
CA PRO A 104 17.18 -6.16 -5.83
C PRO A 104 16.42 -6.51 -7.12
N ILE A 105 15.79 -7.67 -7.15
CA ILE A 105 14.74 -7.94 -8.15
C ILE A 105 13.62 -6.95 -7.85
N SER A 106 13.28 -6.07 -8.79
CA SER A 106 12.26 -5.04 -8.61
C SER A 106 10.98 -5.41 -9.32
N VAL A 107 9.85 -5.12 -8.69
CA VAL A 107 8.54 -5.11 -9.31
C VAL A 107 7.87 -3.76 -9.05
N VAL A 108 7.39 -3.13 -10.11
CA VAL A 108 6.49 -1.97 -10.05
C VAL A 108 5.10 -2.50 -10.30
N VAL A 109 4.23 -2.41 -9.29
CA VAL A 109 2.94 -3.14 -9.30
C VAL A 109 2.00 -2.63 -10.38
N THR A 110 2.00 -1.32 -10.64
CA THR A 110 1.20 -0.73 -11.74
C THR A 110 1.54 -1.33 -13.11
N SER A 111 2.79 -1.78 -13.32
CA SER A 111 3.18 -2.47 -14.56
C SER A 111 2.54 -3.86 -14.75
N LEU A 112 1.93 -4.41 -13.70
CA LEU A 112 1.19 -5.67 -13.73
C LEU A 112 -0.31 -5.44 -14.01
N SER A 113 -0.79 -4.20 -13.95
CA SER A 113 -2.17 -3.86 -14.31
C SER A 113 -2.48 -4.29 -15.75
N SER A 114 -3.77 -4.44 -16.05
CA SER A 114 -4.25 -4.57 -17.44
C SER A 114 -4.40 -3.22 -18.13
N ASP A 115 -4.43 -2.14 -17.34
CA ASP A 115 -4.56 -0.78 -17.84
C ASP A 115 -3.18 -0.23 -18.23
N ASP A 116 -3.17 0.73 -19.14
CA ASP A 116 -1.96 1.37 -19.58
C ASP A 116 -1.42 2.31 -18.49
N SER A 117 -0.38 1.88 -17.78
CA SER A 117 0.21 2.66 -16.70
C SER A 117 0.91 3.95 -17.16
N ASP A 118 1.05 4.15 -18.47
CA ASP A 118 1.60 5.39 -19.05
C ASP A 118 0.48 6.35 -19.50
N ALA A 119 -0.80 5.97 -19.36
CA ALA A 119 -1.93 6.84 -19.67
C ALA A 119 -1.99 8.02 -18.69
N PRO A 120 -2.33 9.24 -19.17
CA PRO A 120 -2.36 10.44 -18.32
C PRO A 120 -3.40 10.40 -17.20
N ASP A 121 -4.44 9.58 -17.36
CA ASP A 121 -5.55 9.36 -16.45
C ASP A 121 -5.48 8.00 -15.75
N PHE A 122 -4.27 7.41 -15.68
CA PHE A 122 -4.07 6.14 -15.00
C PHE A 122 -4.27 6.30 -13.49
N ASN A 123 -5.12 5.44 -12.92
CA ASN A 123 -5.33 5.37 -11.47
C ASN A 123 -4.29 4.43 -10.83
N GLU A 124 -3.44 4.95 -9.97
CA GLU A 124 -2.36 4.21 -9.30
C GLU A 124 -2.82 3.30 -8.17
N HIS A 125 -4.07 3.36 -7.74
CA HIS A 125 -4.60 2.60 -6.60
C HIS A 125 -4.83 1.11 -6.91
N VAL A 126 -3.87 0.49 -7.63
CA VAL A 126 -3.94 -0.89 -8.14
C VAL A 126 -3.99 -1.97 -7.06
N TRP A 127 -3.79 -1.62 -5.79
CA TRP A 127 -4.03 -2.55 -4.70
C TRP A 127 -5.52 -2.86 -4.46
N TYR A 128 -6.43 -2.09 -5.06
CA TYR A 128 -7.85 -2.39 -5.16
C TYR A 128 -8.21 -3.22 -6.39
N ASP A 129 -7.29 -3.37 -7.37
CA ASP A 129 -7.44 -4.26 -8.52
C ASP A 129 -7.03 -5.70 -8.15
N LEU A 130 -8.00 -6.51 -7.74
CA LEU A 130 -7.78 -7.89 -7.29
C LEU A 130 -7.03 -8.76 -8.32
N PRO A 131 -7.28 -8.66 -9.64
CA PRO A 131 -6.47 -9.33 -10.67
C PRO A 131 -4.99 -8.95 -10.63
N THR A 132 -4.66 -7.67 -10.44
CA THR A 132 -3.27 -7.19 -10.35
C THR A 132 -2.58 -7.73 -9.09
N ILE A 133 -3.27 -7.80 -7.97
CA ILE A 133 -2.74 -8.38 -6.72
C ILE A 133 -2.41 -9.87 -6.88
N LYS A 134 -3.19 -10.65 -7.63
CA LYS A 134 -2.86 -12.04 -7.95
C LYS A 134 -1.59 -12.13 -8.82
N LYS A 135 -1.47 -11.28 -9.85
CA LYS A 135 -0.25 -11.21 -10.67
C LYS A 135 0.99 -10.85 -9.82
N LEU A 136 0.84 -9.97 -8.83
CA LEU A 136 1.91 -9.65 -7.88
C LEU A 136 2.32 -10.88 -7.06
N ALA A 137 1.37 -11.66 -6.55
CA ALA A 137 1.65 -12.88 -5.79
C ALA A 137 2.42 -13.92 -6.63
N ASP A 138 2.03 -14.13 -7.88
CA ASP A 138 2.72 -15.02 -8.82
C ASP A 138 4.14 -14.53 -9.15
N TYR A 139 4.30 -13.20 -9.36
CA TYR A 139 5.60 -12.59 -9.60
C TYR A 139 6.55 -12.78 -8.41
N LEU A 140 6.03 -12.55 -7.19
CA LEU A 140 6.80 -12.72 -5.96
C LEU A 140 7.22 -14.17 -5.74
N ALA A 141 6.33 -15.14 -5.98
CA ALA A 141 6.66 -16.55 -5.86
C ALA A 141 7.79 -16.96 -6.82
N THR A 142 7.76 -16.46 -8.06
CA THR A 142 8.79 -16.72 -9.07
C THR A 142 10.12 -16.06 -8.68
N SER A 143 10.09 -14.81 -8.24
CA SER A 143 11.27 -14.04 -7.85
C SER A 143 11.98 -14.64 -6.63
N LEU A 144 11.20 -14.98 -5.59
CA LEU A 144 11.72 -15.66 -4.40
C LEU A 144 12.24 -17.06 -4.71
N GLY A 145 11.54 -17.81 -5.56
CA GLY A 145 11.96 -19.15 -6.00
C GLY A 145 13.26 -19.11 -6.81
N THR A 146 13.51 -18.04 -7.57
CA THR A 146 14.77 -17.83 -8.30
C THR A 146 15.93 -17.58 -7.32
N ALA A 147 15.70 -16.78 -6.28
CA ALA A 147 16.69 -16.43 -5.27
C ALA A 147 16.94 -17.54 -4.23
N ASP A 148 15.93 -18.37 -3.98
CA ASP A 148 15.96 -19.46 -2.98
C ASP A 148 15.35 -20.73 -3.57
N GLN A 149 16.07 -21.34 -4.52
CA GLN A 149 15.63 -22.51 -5.26
C GLN A 149 15.16 -23.68 -4.38
N PRO A 150 15.81 -24.00 -3.25
CA PRO A 150 15.35 -25.09 -2.37
C PRO A 150 13.93 -24.90 -1.84
N ASN A 151 13.47 -23.66 -1.68
CA ASN A 151 12.15 -23.29 -1.17
C ASN A 151 11.17 -22.85 -2.28
N GLY A 152 11.54 -22.90 -3.55
CA GLY A 152 10.75 -22.38 -4.67
C GLY A 152 9.32 -22.94 -4.72
N ASN A 153 9.15 -24.24 -4.49
CA ASN A 153 7.81 -24.86 -4.47
C ASN A 153 6.94 -24.32 -3.33
N ARG A 154 7.53 -23.98 -2.18
CA ARG A 154 6.80 -23.39 -1.04
C ARG A 154 6.20 -22.04 -1.42
N TYR A 155 6.96 -21.19 -2.11
CA TYR A 155 6.49 -19.88 -2.56
C TYR A 155 5.35 -19.99 -3.58
N LEU A 156 5.48 -20.92 -4.54
CA LEU A 156 4.41 -21.21 -5.50
C LEU A 156 3.14 -21.75 -4.83
N ASP A 157 3.27 -22.63 -3.84
CA ASP A 157 2.12 -23.16 -3.11
C ASP A 157 1.46 -22.09 -2.22
N ASN A 158 2.25 -21.17 -1.66
CA ASN A 158 1.72 -20.05 -0.89
C ASN A 158 0.98 -19.05 -1.80
N ALA A 159 1.54 -18.70 -2.97
CA ALA A 159 0.87 -17.85 -3.95
C ALA A 159 -0.48 -18.44 -4.37
N LYS A 160 -0.54 -19.74 -4.70
CA LYS A 160 -1.82 -20.43 -5.01
C LYS A 160 -2.84 -20.36 -3.88
N LYS A 161 -2.40 -20.46 -2.62
CA LYS A 161 -3.31 -20.31 -1.46
C LYS A 161 -3.81 -18.88 -1.33
N PHE A 162 -2.94 -17.92 -1.52
CA PHE A 162 -3.29 -16.50 -1.52
C PHE A 162 -4.27 -16.18 -2.65
N ASP A 163 -4.01 -16.67 -3.87
CA ASP A 163 -4.91 -16.51 -5.01
C ASP A 163 -6.31 -17.07 -4.75
N ALA A 164 -6.40 -18.25 -4.12
CA ALA A 164 -7.69 -18.82 -3.76
C ALA A 164 -8.45 -17.96 -2.72
N GLN A 165 -7.73 -17.25 -1.83
CA GLN A 165 -8.33 -16.30 -0.90
C GLN A 165 -8.82 -15.04 -1.63
N VAL A 166 -8.01 -14.51 -2.57
CA VAL A 166 -8.39 -13.36 -3.41
C VAL A 166 -9.59 -13.74 -4.32
N ASP A 167 -9.66 -14.96 -4.83
CA ASP A 167 -10.85 -15.45 -5.56
C ASP A 167 -12.12 -15.40 -4.70
N GLY A 168 -12.00 -15.60 -3.39
CA GLY A 168 -13.08 -15.37 -2.43
C GLY A 168 -13.53 -13.92 -2.38
N LEU A 169 -12.60 -12.95 -2.46
CA LEU A 169 -12.92 -11.52 -2.55
C LEU A 169 -13.60 -11.20 -3.88
N VAL A 170 -13.08 -11.71 -4.99
CA VAL A 170 -13.71 -11.56 -6.32
C VAL A 170 -15.16 -12.07 -6.32
N ALA A 171 -15.41 -13.19 -5.66
CA ALA A 171 -16.78 -13.72 -5.52
C ALA A 171 -17.69 -12.79 -4.70
N LYS A 172 -17.19 -12.16 -3.63
CA LYS A 172 -17.94 -11.16 -2.86
C LYS A 172 -18.26 -9.91 -3.70
N VAL A 173 -17.29 -9.40 -4.45
CA VAL A 173 -17.49 -8.26 -5.38
C VAL A 173 -18.50 -8.61 -6.46
N ALA A 174 -18.43 -9.81 -7.03
CA ALA A 174 -19.42 -10.30 -8.01
C ALA A 174 -20.82 -10.39 -7.41
N ALA A 175 -20.97 -10.72 -6.12
CA ALA A 175 -22.25 -10.72 -5.43
C ALA A 175 -22.82 -9.31 -5.26
N ILE A 176 -21.97 -8.30 -4.98
CA ILE A 176 -22.39 -6.88 -5.01
C ILE A 176 -22.87 -6.53 -6.41
N LYS A 177 -22.11 -6.84 -7.45
CA LYS A 177 -22.48 -6.57 -8.85
C LYS A 177 -23.82 -7.18 -9.21
N ALA A 178 -24.08 -8.41 -8.81
CA ALA A 178 -25.33 -9.11 -9.12
C ALA A 178 -26.57 -8.43 -8.53
N LYS A 179 -26.42 -7.73 -7.39
CA LYS A 179 -27.54 -7.03 -6.71
C LYS A 179 -27.64 -5.55 -7.07
N HIS A 180 -26.49 -4.89 -7.23
CA HIS A 180 -26.36 -3.44 -7.18
C HIS A 180 -25.74 -2.81 -8.44
N ALA A 181 -25.51 -3.58 -9.52
CA ALA A 181 -24.95 -3.02 -10.76
C ALA A 181 -25.76 -1.81 -11.26
N GLY A 182 -25.05 -0.74 -11.63
CA GLY A 182 -25.64 0.54 -12.04
C GLY A 182 -26.06 1.45 -10.90
N THR A 183 -25.89 1.02 -9.63
CA THR A 183 -26.14 1.90 -8.48
C THR A 183 -25.09 3.01 -8.45
N LYS A 184 -25.56 4.23 -8.25
CA LYS A 184 -24.73 5.44 -8.19
C LYS A 184 -24.12 5.59 -6.81
N VAL A 185 -22.81 5.85 -6.76
CA VAL A 185 -22.04 6.09 -5.54
C VAL A 185 -21.21 7.36 -5.71
N ALA A 186 -20.94 8.04 -4.60
CA ALA A 186 -20.00 9.15 -4.56
C ALA A 186 -18.69 8.70 -3.90
N ILE A 187 -17.59 9.36 -4.21
CA ILE A 187 -16.26 9.12 -3.63
C ILE A 187 -15.66 10.43 -3.15
N THR A 188 -14.70 10.40 -2.24
CA THR A 188 -13.86 11.57 -1.94
C THR A 188 -12.62 11.61 -2.82
N GLU A 189 -12.07 10.46 -3.17
CA GLU A 189 -10.85 10.25 -3.96
C GLU A 189 -10.99 9.01 -4.83
N PRO A 190 -10.19 8.84 -5.90
CA PRO A 190 -10.27 7.71 -6.82
C PRO A 190 -9.76 6.38 -6.24
N VAL A 191 -9.37 6.37 -4.95
CA VAL A 191 -8.81 5.20 -4.23
C VAL A 191 -9.59 3.89 -4.46
N PRO A 192 -10.94 3.83 -4.34
CA PRO A 192 -11.69 2.58 -4.48
C PRO A 192 -12.14 2.25 -5.90
N ASP A 193 -11.77 3.02 -6.92
CA ASP A 193 -12.40 2.95 -8.25
C ASP A 193 -12.33 1.56 -8.88
N TYR A 194 -11.19 0.87 -8.81
CA TYR A 194 -11.08 -0.51 -9.30
C TYR A 194 -12.09 -1.46 -8.65
N LEU A 195 -12.31 -1.29 -7.34
CA LEU A 195 -13.29 -2.09 -6.62
C LEU A 195 -14.72 -1.75 -7.02
N LEU A 196 -15.02 -0.45 -7.17
CA LEU A 196 -16.35 0.04 -7.54
C LEU A 196 -16.71 -0.38 -8.97
N ASP A 197 -15.77 -0.30 -9.90
CA ASP A 197 -15.92 -0.74 -11.29
C ASP A 197 -16.14 -2.26 -11.36
N ALA A 198 -15.33 -3.03 -10.65
CA ALA A 198 -15.50 -4.49 -10.58
C ALA A 198 -16.88 -4.86 -10.00
N ALA A 199 -17.39 -4.08 -9.04
CA ALA A 199 -18.73 -4.21 -8.47
C ALA A 199 -19.84 -3.68 -9.40
N GLY A 200 -19.49 -3.08 -10.56
CA GLY A 200 -20.44 -2.54 -11.52
C GLY A 200 -21.21 -1.32 -11.02
N LEU A 201 -20.65 -0.60 -10.04
CA LEU A 201 -21.21 0.64 -9.51
C LEU A 201 -20.83 1.82 -10.42
N VAL A 202 -21.56 2.92 -10.31
CA VAL A 202 -21.35 4.11 -11.12
C VAL A 202 -20.92 5.26 -10.21
N VAL A 203 -19.68 5.69 -10.31
CA VAL A 203 -19.20 6.88 -9.63
C VAL A 203 -19.82 8.12 -10.26
N VAL A 204 -20.44 8.97 -9.42
CA VAL A 204 -21.10 10.23 -9.86
C VAL A 204 -20.40 11.48 -9.35
N THR A 205 -19.35 11.33 -8.54
CA THR A 205 -18.46 12.43 -8.14
C THR A 205 -17.83 13.05 -9.39
N PRO A 206 -17.80 14.38 -9.56
CA PRO A 206 -17.03 15.01 -10.62
C PRO A 206 -15.54 14.68 -10.47
N PRO A 207 -14.83 14.23 -11.52
CA PRO A 207 -13.40 13.91 -11.44
C PRO A 207 -12.55 15.04 -10.85
N GLU A 208 -12.84 16.29 -11.23
CA GLU A 208 -12.14 17.47 -10.73
C GLU A 208 -12.30 17.66 -9.21
N PHE A 209 -13.31 17.03 -8.58
CA PHE A 209 -13.46 17.04 -7.12
C PHE A 209 -12.54 16.03 -6.48
N SER A 210 -12.61 14.78 -6.93
CA SER A 210 -11.81 13.68 -6.34
C SER A 210 -10.31 13.86 -6.54
N GLU A 211 -9.91 14.31 -7.73
CA GLU A 211 -8.50 14.65 -8.03
C GLU A 211 -7.99 15.80 -7.16
N ALA A 212 -8.76 16.87 -6.97
CA ALA A 212 -8.34 17.99 -6.12
C ALA A 212 -8.20 17.56 -4.64
N VAL A 213 -9.06 16.67 -4.15
CA VAL A 213 -8.96 16.13 -2.78
C VAL A 213 -7.71 15.28 -2.64
N GLU A 214 -7.43 14.39 -3.59
CA GLU A 214 -6.24 13.55 -3.62
C GLU A 214 -4.93 14.36 -3.66
N GLU A 215 -4.90 15.41 -4.49
CA GLU A 215 -3.76 16.32 -4.59
C GLU A 215 -3.62 17.29 -3.38
N GLY A 216 -4.49 17.20 -2.37
CA GLY A 216 -4.49 18.10 -1.22
C GLY A 216 -4.80 19.55 -1.58
N THR A 217 -5.48 19.79 -2.71
CA THR A 217 -5.85 21.12 -3.20
C THR A 217 -7.33 21.44 -2.95
N ASP A 218 -7.69 22.72 -2.95
CA ASP A 218 -9.10 23.13 -2.81
C ASP A 218 -9.80 23.10 -4.16
N PRO A 219 -10.84 22.25 -4.37
CA PRO A 219 -11.61 22.25 -5.60
C PRO A 219 -12.36 23.59 -5.77
N PRO A 220 -12.57 24.06 -7.01
CA PRO A 220 -13.38 25.26 -7.28
C PRO A 220 -14.79 25.16 -6.68
N ALA A 221 -15.34 26.28 -6.18
CA ALA A 221 -16.65 26.31 -5.53
C ALA A 221 -17.80 25.74 -6.42
N ALA A 222 -17.70 25.87 -7.75
CA ALA A 222 -18.64 25.29 -8.67
C ALA A 222 -18.57 23.76 -8.69
N VAL A 223 -17.37 23.19 -8.59
CA VAL A 223 -17.12 21.75 -8.52
C VAL A 223 -17.64 21.19 -7.20
N VAL A 224 -17.38 21.86 -6.07
CA VAL A 224 -17.95 21.50 -4.75
C VAL A 224 -19.49 21.50 -4.80
N THR A 225 -20.09 22.51 -5.44
CA THR A 225 -21.55 22.59 -5.60
C THR A 225 -22.08 21.43 -6.45
N ALA A 226 -21.39 21.09 -7.54
CA ALA A 226 -21.74 19.96 -8.40
C ALA A 226 -21.61 18.63 -7.63
N ASN A 227 -20.52 18.44 -6.89
CA ASN A 227 -20.34 17.24 -6.06
C ASN A 227 -21.46 17.11 -5.02
N ASN A 228 -21.81 18.19 -4.30
CA ASN A 228 -22.86 18.13 -3.29
C ASN A 228 -24.24 17.80 -3.91
N ALA A 229 -24.48 18.15 -5.18
CA ALA A 229 -25.71 17.81 -5.87
C ALA A 229 -25.82 16.31 -6.21
N THR A 230 -24.69 15.58 -6.32
CA THR A 230 -24.69 14.14 -6.62
C THR A 230 -25.33 13.31 -5.50
N PHE A 231 -25.32 13.80 -4.26
CA PHE A 231 -25.91 13.09 -3.11
C PHE A 231 -27.44 12.96 -3.20
N ALA A 232 -28.10 13.68 -4.09
CA ALA A 232 -29.52 13.45 -4.37
C ALA A 232 -29.79 12.09 -5.08
N GLU A 233 -28.78 11.50 -5.69
CA GLU A 233 -28.89 10.23 -6.42
C GLU A 233 -27.90 9.15 -5.97
N ALA A 234 -26.81 9.53 -5.32
CA ALA A 234 -25.85 8.60 -4.75
C ALA A 234 -26.45 7.79 -3.59
N LYS A 235 -26.14 6.51 -3.51
CA LYS A 235 -26.60 5.60 -2.46
C LYS A 235 -25.61 5.43 -1.33
N VAL A 236 -24.33 5.63 -1.61
CA VAL A 236 -23.22 5.52 -0.65
C VAL A 236 -22.19 6.59 -1.00
N LEU A 237 -21.59 7.20 0.02
CA LEU A 237 -20.31 7.92 -0.10
C LEU A 237 -19.21 6.97 0.33
N VAL A 238 -18.24 6.71 -0.55
CA VAL A 238 -17.00 5.98 -0.21
C VAL A 238 -15.90 7.01 0.03
N GLU A 239 -15.40 7.05 1.26
CA GLU A 239 -14.46 8.08 1.73
C GLU A 239 -13.12 7.46 2.08
N ASN A 240 -12.03 8.06 1.59
CA ASN A 240 -10.70 7.76 2.10
C ASN A 240 -10.56 8.31 3.53
N ALA A 241 -10.41 7.42 4.50
CA ALA A 241 -10.30 7.80 5.92
C ALA A 241 -8.96 8.47 6.27
N GLN A 242 -7.97 8.39 5.36
CA GLN A 242 -6.62 8.93 5.58
C GLN A 242 -6.49 10.38 5.10
N THR A 243 -7.34 10.82 4.18
CA THR A 243 -7.38 12.20 3.69
C THR A 243 -8.56 12.95 4.30
N THR A 244 -8.31 13.62 5.41
CA THR A 244 -9.35 14.38 6.13
C THR A 244 -9.09 15.88 6.06
N GLY A 245 -10.13 16.64 5.74
CA GLY A 245 -10.03 18.09 5.62
C GLY A 245 -11.39 18.79 5.55
N PRO A 246 -11.41 20.13 5.41
CA PRO A 246 -12.66 20.87 5.28
C PRO A 246 -13.52 20.43 4.10
N THR A 247 -12.90 20.04 2.99
CA THR A 247 -13.58 19.61 1.76
C THR A 247 -14.25 18.25 1.94
N THR A 248 -13.56 17.26 2.53
CA THR A 248 -14.14 15.94 2.82
C THR A 248 -15.22 16.04 3.89
N ALA A 249 -15.01 16.84 4.95
CA ALA A 249 -16.04 17.10 5.96
C ALA A 249 -17.31 17.76 5.38
N GLN A 250 -17.17 18.61 4.38
CA GLN A 250 -18.33 19.19 3.68
C GLN A 250 -19.07 18.15 2.84
N ALA A 251 -18.36 17.23 2.20
CA ALA A 251 -18.96 16.11 1.46
C ALA A 251 -19.71 15.16 2.42
N GLU A 252 -19.14 14.82 3.59
CA GLU A 252 -19.82 14.04 4.63
C GLU A 252 -21.12 14.74 5.11
N GLN A 253 -21.08 16.06 5.34
CA GLN A 253 -22.25 16.82 5.74
C GLN A 253 -23.36 16.80 4.66
N ALA A 254 -22.97 16.93 3.38
CA ALA A 254 -23.90 16.88 2.25
C ALA A 254 -24.50 15.47 2.09
N ALA A 255 -23.70 14.41 2.27
CA ALA A 255 -24.17 13.03 2.31
C ALA A 255 -25.15 12.81 3.45
N ALA A 256 -24.82 13.25 4.67
CA ALA A 256 -25.71 13.14 5.84
C ALA A 256 -27.05 13.87 5.65
N ALA A 257 -27.04 15.07 5.04
CA ALA A 257 -28.25 15.84 4.74
C ALA A 257 -29.19 15.12 3.74
N ASN A 258 -28.62 14.23 2.90
CA ASN A 258 -29.34 13.41 1.94
C ASN A 258 -29.57 11.97 2.44
N HIS A 259 -29.25 11.67 3.70
CA HIS A 259 -29.33 10.31 4.29
C HIS A 259 -28.49 9.26 3.56
N VAL A 260 -27.39 9.67 2.92
CA VAL A 260 -26.44 8.79 2.24
C VAL A 260 -25.44 8.27 3.28
N PRO A 261 -25.34 6.93 3.48
CA PRO A 261 -24.35 6.36 4.38
C PRO A 261 -22.91 6.56 3.88
N VAL A 262 -21.98 6.68 4.82
CA VAL A 262 -20.54 6.80 4.51
C VAL A 262 -19.87 5.46 4.79
N VAL A 263 -19.09 4.97 3.81
CA VAL A 263 -18.19 3.81 3.94
C VAL A 263 -16.77 4.33 3.89
N LYS A 264 -15.98 4.00 4.91
CA LYS A 264 -14.58 4.41 4.98
C LYS A 264 -13.69 3.32 4.38
N VAL A 265 -12.79 3.75 3.51
CA VAL A 265 -11.72 2.93 2.91
C VAL A 265 -10.36 3.51 3.30
N THR A 266 -9.29 2.76 3.10
CA THR A 266 -7.92 3.20 3.41
C THR A 266 -6.95 2.76 2.32
N GLU A 267 -5.80 3.40 2.22
CA GLU A 267 -4.72 3.06 1.29
C GLU A 267 -3.66 2.16 1.92
N THR A 268 -3.56 2.23 3.25
CA THR A 268 -2.64 1.41 4.06
C THR A 268 -3.44 0.54 5.02
N LEU A 269 -2.79 -0.44 5.63
CA LEU A 269 -3.44 -1.33 6.58
C LEU A 269 -3.74 -0.59 7.89
N PRO A 270 -4.95 -0.71 8.45
CA PRO A 270 -5.26 -0.19 9.77
C PRO A 270 -4.39 -0.83 10.87
N ASP A 271 -4.20 -0.14 11.98
CA ASP A 271 -3.45 -0.62 13.12
C ASP A 271 -3.88 -2.02 13.56
N GLY A 272 -2.89 -2.92 13.69
CA GLY A 272 -3.08 -4.31 14.08
C GLY A 272 -3.57 -5.24 12.96
N VAL A 273 -3.87 -4.74 11.79
CA VAL A 273 -4.15 -5.55 10.60
C VAL A 273 -2.84 -5.81 9.84
N THR A 274 -2.56 -7.07 9.55
CA THR A 274 -1.32 -7.49 8.85
C THR A 274 -1.60 -8.43 7.66
N ASP A 275 -2.86 -8.61 7.30
CA ASP A 275 -3.32 -9.52 6.27
C ASP A 275 -4.15 -8.74 5.24
N TYR A 276 -3.67 -8.76 3.99
CA TYR A 276 -4.32 -8.07 2.87
C TYR A 276 -5.77 -8.54 2.65
N VAL A 277 -6.01 -9.87 2.72
CA VAL A 277 -7.34 -10.43 2.44
C VAL A 277 -8.33 -10.07 3.53
N VAL A 278 -7.88 -10.06 4.80
CA VAL A 278 -8.71 -9.63 5.93
C VAL A 278 -9.10 -8.15 5.79
N TRP A 279 -8.12 -7.30 5.48
CA TRP A 279 -8.33 -5.87 5.27
C TRP A 279 -9.30 -5.60 4.12
N MET A 280 -9.02 -6.11 2.94
CA MET A 280 -9.86 -5.91 1.75
C MET A 280 -11.27 -6.50 1.93
N SER A 281 -11.37 -7.66 2.60
CA SER A 281 -12.67 -8.25 2.92
C SER A 281 -13.52 -7.33 3.79
N GLY A 282 -12.90 -6.67 4.79
CA GLY A 282 -13.60 -5.70 5.64
C GLY A 282 -14.20 -4.54 4.84
N GLN A 283 -13.45 -4.02 3.87
CA GLN A 283 -13.91 -2.92 3.01
C GLN A 283 -15.02 -3.36 2.06
N VAL A 284 -14.88 -4.53 1.42
CA VAL A 284 -15.92 -5.10 0.55
C VAL A 284 -17.22 -5.38 1.33
N ASP A 285 -17.09 -5.93 2.55
CA ASP A 285 -18.25 -6.25 3.39
C ASP A 285 -18.96 -4.96 3.89
N ALA A 286 -18.20 -3.91 4.23
CA ALA A 286 -18.75 -2.61 4.60
C ALA A 286 -19.52 -1.95 3.44
N LEU A 287 -18.95 -1.99 2.23
CA LEU A 287 -19.61 -1.49 1.02
C LEU A 287 -20.92 -2.25 0.73
N ALA A 288 -20.87 -3.59 0.80
CA ALA A 288 -22.07 -4.41 0.60
C ALA A 288 -23.16 -4.09 1.60
N ALA A 289 -22.81 -3.97 2.88
CA ALA A 289 -23.78 -3.65 3.95
C ALA A 289 -24.41 -2.26 3.76
N ALA A 290 -23.64 -1.26 3.35
CA ALA A 290 -24.15 0.08 3.09
C ALA A 290 -25.10 0.12 1.89
N LEU A 291 -24.78 -0.61 0.81
CA LEU A 291 -25.62 -0.74 -0.37
C LEU A 291 -26.92 -1.51 -0.07
N ASP A 292 -26.86 -2.53 0.78
CA ASP A 292 -28.06 -3.30 1.17
C ASP A 292 -29.00 -2.48 2.10
N ALA A 293 -28.50 -1.43 2.76
CA ALA A 293 -29.27 -0.58 3.68
C ALA A 293 -29.84 0.71 3.04
N SER A 294 -29.40 1.07 1.81
CA SER A 294 -29.67 2.35 1.15
C SER A 294 -30.89 2.34 0.20
#